data_ad9a5aef2d36edf2945ae003bef8651a
#
_entry.id   ad9a5aef2d36edf2945ae003bef8651a
#
_cell.length_a   1.000
_cell.length_b   1.000
_cell.length_c   1.000
_cell.angle_alpha   90.00
_cell.angle_beta   90.00
_cell.angle_gamma   90.00
#
_symmetry.space_group_name_H-M   'P 1'
#
loop_
_entity.id
_entity.type
_entity.pdbx_description
1 polymer ?
#
loop_
_entity_poly.entity_id
_entity_poly.type
_entity_poly.pdbx_seq_one_letter_code
_entity_poly.pdbx_strand_id
1 'polypeptide(L)'
;MIINIADRIRYLRDKCGMTQSYLAKRLGISRSAVNSWEMGLSLPSLGNIVEMTKIFSVKSDYILGLENQVTVDITDLNNEERELVFKLVECLKNNKDGSAE
;
A
#
# COMPACT_ATOMS: atom_id res chain seq x y z
N MET A 1 15.43 -8.86 1.09
CA MET A 1 14.48 -9.05 2.21
C MET A 1 13.11 -9.41 1.67
N ILE A 2 12.51 -10.43 2.22
CA ILE A 2 11.16 -10.83 1.81
C ILE A 2 10.16 -10.09 2.69
N ILE A 3 9.28 -9.30 2.06
CA ILE A 3 8.22 -8.61 2.76
C ILE A 3 6.97 -9.48 2.67
N ASN A 4 6.47 -9.93 3.79
CA ASN A 4 5.28 -10.78 3.83
C ASN A 4 4.01 -9.94 3.98
N ILE A 5 2.86 -10.61 3.97
CA ILE A 5 1.55 -9.96 4.07
C ILE A 5 1.45 -9.13 5.35
N ALA A 6 1.90 -9.68 6.47
CA ALA A 6 1.82 -9.01 7.77
C ALA A 6 2.53 -7.66 7.75
N ASP A 7 3.77 -7.65 7.27
CA ASP A 7 4.58 -6.44 7.20
C ASP A 7 3.98 -5.44 6.22
N ARG A 8 3.43 -5.93 5.10
CA ARG A 8 2.87 -5.06 4.09
C ARG A 8 1.61 -4.36 4.58
N ILE A 9 0.73 -5.07 5.26
CA ILE A 9 -0.49 -4.48 5.82
C ILE A 9 -0.12 -3.41 6.84
N ARG A 10 0.82 -3.72 7.72
CA ARG A 10 1.26 -2.76 8.73
C ARG A 10 1.87 -1.51 8.08
N TYR A 11 2.72 -1.72 7.09
CA TYR A 11 3.36 -0.61 6.38
C TYR A 11 2.33 0.31 5.73
N LEU A 12 1.36 -0.27 5.02
CA LEU A 12 0.32 0.51 4.34
C LEU A 12 -0.55 1.26 5.34
N ARG A 13 -0.92 0.59 6.43
CA ARG A 13 -1.74 1.21 7.46
C ARG A 13 -1.01 2.41 8.09
N ASP A 14 0.24 2.21 8.49
CA ASP A 14 1.05 3.27 9.09
C ASP A 14 1.25 4.43 8.12
N LYS A 15 1.52 4.12 6.87
CA LYS A 15 1.73 5.14 5.84
C LYS A 15 0.49 6.00 5.62
N CYS A 16 -0.69 5.40 5.75
CA CYS A 16 -1.95 6.12 5.62
C CYS A 16 -2.41 6.79 6.92
N GLY A 17 -1.61 6.69 7.98
CA GLY A 17 -1.94 7.31 9.26
C GLY A 17 -3.10 6.65 9.98
N MET A 18 -3.36 5.38 9.70
CA MET A 18 -4.48 4.65 10.30
C MET A 18 -4.06 3.86 11.52
N THR A 19 -4.94 3.80 12.53
CA THR A 19 -4.79 2.86 13.64
C THR A 19 -5.33 1.50 13.22
N GLN A 20 -4.96 0.45 13.96
CA GLN A 20 -5.54 -0.87 13.74
C GLN A 20 -7.06 -0.83 13.91
N SER A 21 -7.55 -0.08 14.91
CA SER A 21 -8.99 0.05 15.14
C SER A 21 -9.71 0.72 13.98
N TYR A 22 -9.11 1.73 13.39
CA TYR A 22 -9.72 2.43 12.25
C TYR A 22 -9.81 1.54 11.03
N LEU A 23 -8.72 0.83 10.72
CA LEU A 23 -8.74 -0.12 9.61
C LEU A 23 -9.78 -1.21 9.83
N ALA A 24 -9.83 -1.76 11.05
CA ALA A 24 -10.80 -2.79 11.40
C ALA A 24 -12.22 -2.29 11.18
N LYS A 25 -12.51 -1.06 11.60
CA LYS A 25 -13.82 -0.45 11.41
C LYS A 25 -14.16 -0.32 9.92
N ARG A 26 -13.19 0.11 9.12
CA ARG A 26 -13.38 0.25 7.66
C ARG A 26 -13.68 -1.08 7.00
N LEU A 27 -13.09 -2.16 7.51
CA LEU A 27 -13.29 -3.51 6.97
C LEU A 27 -14.47 -4.24 7.59
N GLY A 28 -15.09 -3.70 8.63
CA GLY A 28 -16.20 -4.33 9.31
C GLY A 28 -15.80 -5.56 10.14
N ILE A 29 -14.58 -5.55 10.68
CA ILE A 29 -14.03 -6.66 11.47
C ILE A 29 -13.50 -6.14 12.81
N SER A 30 -13.03 -7.04 13.66
CA SER A 30 -12.47 -6.66 14.95
C SER A 30 -11.04 -6.16 14.84
N ARG A 31 -10.62 -5.31 15.78
CA ARG A 31 -9.23 -4.88 15.88
C ARG A 31 -8.30 -6.08 16.08
N SER A 32 -8.76 -7.09 16.85
CA SER A 32 -7.97 -8.30 17.07
C SER A 32 -7.63 -9.03 15.78
N ALA A 33 -8.54 -9.02 14.80
CA ALA A 33 -8.29 -9.63 13.50
C ALA A 33 -7.16 -8.91 12.78
N VAL A 34 -7.21 -7.58 12.74
CA VAL A 34 -6.14 -6.80 12.09
C VAL A 34 -4.81 -7.04 12.80
N ASN A 35 -4.82 -7.04 14.13
CA ASN A 35 -3.61 -7.31 14.90
C ASN A 35 -3.05 -8.71 14.59
N SER A 36 -3.91 -9.71 14.48
CA SER A 36 -3.47 -11.07 14.13
C SER A 36 -2.80 -11.13 12.77
N TRP A 37 -3.32 -10.39 11.81
CA TRP A 37 -2.68 -10.31 10.48
C TRP A 37 -1.29 -9.68 10.59
N GLU A 38 -1.17 -8.61 11.33
CA GLU A 38 0.10 -7.87 11.46
C GLU A 38 1.13 -8.63 12.28
N MET A 39 0.67 -9.53 13.14
CA MET A 39 1.55 -10.40 13.92
C MET A 39 1.92 -11.68 13.19
N GLY A 40 1.34 -11.91 12.01
CA GLY A 40 1.58 -13.13 11.25
C GLY A 40 0.87 -14.37 11.80
N LEU A 41 -0.13 -14.18 12.66
CA LEU A 41 -0.86 -15.27 13.29
C LEU A 41 -2.00 -15.80 12.44
N SER A 42 -2.52 -14.98 11.54
CA SER A 42 -3.59 -15.37 10.62
C SER A 42 -3.48 -14.58 9.33
N LEU A 43 -4.22 -15.01 8.32
CA LEU A 43 -4.24 -14.34 7.01
C LEU A 43 -5.60 -13.70 6.79
N PRO A 44 -5.64 -12.52 6.13
CA PRO A 44 -6.92 -11.93 5.75
C PRO A 44 -7.62 -12.79 4.69
N SER A 45 -8.94 -12.74 4.69
CA SER A 45 -9.73 -13.39 3.64
C SER A 45 -9.52 -12.66 2.31
N LEU A 46 -9.88 -13.34 1.22
CA LEU A 46 -9.81 -12.71 -0.10
C LEU A 46 -10.65 -11.44 -0.15
N GLY A 47 -11.85 -11.47 0.44
CA GLY A 47 -12.71 -10.30 0.48
C GLY A 47 -12.06 -9.12 1.19
N ASN A 48 -11.37 -9.38 2.31
CA ASN A 48 -10.66 -8.32 3.03
C ASN A 48 -9.47 -7.79 2.24
N ILE A 49 -8.77 -8.66 1.51
CA ILE A 49 -7.68 -8.22 0.63
C ILE A 49 -8.23 -7.29 -0.45
N VAL A 50 -9.33 -7.65 -1.09
CA VAL A 50 -9.95 -6.81 -2.12
C VAL A 50 -10.36 -5.46 -1.55
N GLU A 51 -10.96 -5.43 -0.36
CA GLU A 51 -11.32 -4.16 0.27
C GLU A 51 -10.09 -3.32 0.61
N MET A 52 -9.01 -3.95 1.08
CA MET A 52 -7.77 -3.24 1.36
C MET A 52 -7.13 -2.65 0.12
N THR A 53 -7.26 -3.29 -1.04
CA THR A 53 -6.76 -2.69 -2.29
C THR A 53 -7.43 -1.37 -2.58
N LYS A 54 -8.73 -1.26 -2.28
CA LYS A 54 -9.49 -0.03 -2.47
C LYS A 54 -9.10 1.03 -1.43
N ILE A 55 -8.98 0.62 -0.17
CA ILE A 55 -8.65 1.53 0.92
C ILE A 55 -7.25 2.12 0.72
N PHE A 56 -6.28 1.30 0.35
CA PHE A 56 -4.89 1.72 0.20
C PHE A 56 -4.52 2.13 -1.22
N SER A 57 -5.41 1.96 -2.18
CA SER A 57 -5.18 2.26 -3.61
C SER A 57 -3.94 1.54 -4.15
N VAL A 58 -3.82 0.27 -3.84
CA VAL A 58 -2.73 -0.58 -4.31
C VAL A 58 -3.30 -1.86 -4.92
N LYS A 59 -2.48 -2.56 -5.68
CA LYS A 59 -2.86 -3.84 -6.25
C LYS A 59 -2.80 -4.95 -5.20
N SER A 60 -3.61 -6.00 -5.37
CA SER A 60 -3.59 -7.15 -4.48
C SER A 60 -2.22 -7.81 -4.44
N ASP A 61 -1.52 -7.88 -5.56
CA ASP A 61 -0.17 -8.46 -5.64
C ASP A 61 0.79 -7.74 -4.69
N TYR A 62 0.64 -6.42 -4.57
CA TYR A 62 1.47 -5.65 -3.65
C TYR A 62 1.19 -6.03 -2.20
N ILE A 63 -0.08 -6.14 -1.82
CA ILE A 63 -0.47 -6.54 -0.45
C ILE A 63 0.05 -7.95 -0.14
N LEU A 64 -0.03 -8.84 -1.12
CA LEU A 64 0.39 -10.22 -0.96
C LEU A 64 1.91 -10.40 -0.99
N GLY A 65 2.66 -9.35 -1.26
CA GLY A 65 4.12 -9.41 -1.31
C GLY A 65 4.68 -10.03 -2.58
N LEU A 66 3.84 -10.16 -3.61
CA LEU A 66 4.24 -10.75 -4.89
C LEU A 66 4.86 -9.74 -5.84
N GLU A 67 4.72 -8.45 -5.53
CA GLU A 67 5.17 -7.37 -6.39
C GLU A 67 5.84 -6.30 -5.53
N ASN A 68 7.01 -5.84 -5.97
CA ASN A 68 7.78 -4.82 -5.26
C ASN A 68 7.45 -3.39 -5.72
N GLN A 69 6.65 -3.26 -6.75
CA GLN A 69 6.31 -1.95 -7.31
C GLN A 69 5.06 -1.38 -6.64
N VAL A 70 5.16 -0.13 -6.23
CA VAL A 70 4.00 0.61 -5.74
C VAL A 70 3.36 1.31 -6.94
N THR A 71 2.07 1.12 -7.10
CA THR A 71 1.33 1.80 -8.16
C THR A 71 0.35 2.79 -7.55
N VAL A 72 0.17 3.91 -8.23
CA VAL A 72 -0.75 4.96 -7.81
C VAL A 72 -1.77 5.17 -8.92
N ASP A 73 -3.04 5.24 -8.54
CA ASP A 73 -4.11 5.50 -9.50
C ASP A 73 -4.16 7.00 -9.76
N ILE A 74 -3.86 7.40 -10.99
CA ILE A 74 -3.90 8.79 -11.43
C ILE A 74 -5.01 9.03 -12.46
N THR A 75 -5.98 8.13 -12.52
CA THR A 75 -7.07 8.20 -13.50
C THR A 75 -7.88 9.50 -13.38
N ASP A 76 -8.09 9.95 -12.14
CA ASP A 76 -8.88 11.16 -11.87
C ASP A 76 -8.13 12.46 -12.08
N LEU A 77 -6.84 12.38 -12.34
CA LEU A 77 -6.02 13.58 -12.59
C LEU A 77 -6.16 14.04 -14.04
N ASN A 78 -6.12 15.35 -14.25
CA ASN A 78 -6.12 15.88 -15.61
C ASN A 78 -4.72 15.74 -16.23
N ASN A 79 -4.60 16.11 -17.52
CA ASN A 79 -3.34 15.92 -18.23
C ASN A 79 -2.19 16.73 -17.64
N GLU A 80 -2.45 17.95 -17.18
CA GLU A 80 -1.42 18.77 -16.55
C GLU A 80 -0.93 18.16 -15.23
N GLU A 81 -1.86 17.66 -14.44
CA GLU A 81 -1.53 17.01 -13.17
C GLU A 81 -0.74 15.74 -13.37
N ARG A 82 -1.11 14.93 -14.37
CA ARG A 82 -0.36 13.71 -14.72
C ARG A 82 1.07 14.04 -15.14
N GLU A 83 1.22 15.10 -15.94
CA GLU A 83 2.53 15.58 -16.38
C GLU A 83 3.42 15.92 -15.18
N LEU A 84 2.86 16.61 -14.19
CA LEU A 84 3.58 16.97 -12.96
C LEU A 84 4.01 15.74 -12.18
N VAL A 85 3.13 14.74 -12.06
CA VAL A 85 3.46 13.48 -11.37
C VAL A 85 4.61 12.79 -12.08
N PHE A 86 4.55 12.65 -13.40
CA PHE A 86 5.60 12.00 -14.18
C PHE A 86 6.93 12.74 -14.06
N LYS A 87 6.90 14.06 -14.14
CA LYS A 87 8.12 14.87 -14.01
C LYS A 87 8.73 14.73 -12.61
N LEU A 88 7.90 14.70 -11.60
CA LEU A 88 8.39 14.53 -10.23
C LEU A 88 9.05 13.16 -10.04
N VAL A 89 8.41 12.11 -10.52
CA VAL A 89 8.96 10.75 -10.45
C VAL A 89 10.29 10.67 -11.19
N GLU A 90 10.35 11.24 -12.39
CA GLU A 90 11.56 11.24 -13.20
C GLU A 90 12.69 12.01 -12.51
N CYS A 91 12.36 13.16 -11.93
CA CYS A 91 13.33 13.97 -11.19
C CYS A 91 13.93 13.20 -10.00
N LEU A 92 13.08 12.53 -9.24
CA LEU A 92 13.53 11.74 -8.09
C LEU A 92 14.42 10.57 -8.53
N LYS A 93 14.06 9.90 -9.61
CA LYS A 93 14.87 8.80 -10.15
C LYS A 93 16.23 9.30 -10.64
N ASN A 94 16.23 10.42 -11.35
CA ASN A 94 17.47 10.98 -11.87
C ASN A 94 18.41 11.44 -10.76
N ASN A 95 17.87 11.97 -9.67
CA ASN A 95 18.68 12.35 -8.52
C ASN A 95 19.36 11.14 -7.91
N LYS A 96 18.67 10.01 -7.81
CA LYS A 96 19.25 8.78 -7.30
C LYS A 96 20.33 8.25 -8.24
N ASP A 97 20.06 8.27 -9.52
CA ASP A 97 21.03 7.82 -10.54
C ASP A 97 22.24 8.73 -10.55
N GLY A 98 22.03 10.05 -10.48
CA GLY A 98 23.11 11.03 -10.44
C GLY A 98 23.98 10.89 -9.20
N SER A 99 23.40 10.51 -8.06
CA SER A 99 24.17 10.33 -6.84
C SER A 99 25.07 9.11 -6.89
N ALA A 100 24.80 8.18 -7.80
CA ALA A 100 25.62 6.99 -7.97
C ALA A 100 26.93 7.27 -8.72
N GLU A 101 27.03 8.41 -9.32
CA GLU A 101 28.25 8.81 -10.03
C GLU A 101 29.26 9.39 -9.05
#